data_eadea25eb8d9b4fc2762794ba17a9c96
#
_entry.id   eadea25eb8d9b4fc2762794ba17a9c96
#
_cell.length_a   1.000
_cell.length_b   1.000
_cell.length_c   1.000
_cell.angle_alpha   90.00
_cell.angle_beta   90.00
_cell.angle_gamma   90.00
#
_symmetry.space_group_name_H-M   'P 1'
#
loop_
_entity.id
_entity.type
_entity.pdbx_description
1 polymer ?
#
loop_
_entity_poly.entity_id
_entity_poly.type
_entity_poly.pdbx_seq_one_letter_code
_entity_poly.pdbx_strand_id
1 'polypeptide(L)'
;MKIGVISDTHLNLYDDRLEQIVADHFESADIIFHAGDIVDLAVLDVFKGKQIYAVSGNMDPDSIRAVFPQKRVVEIEGWKIGLIHGWGSPPGLEDKILREFEDVACIVYGHTHRAMNEVKDGVLLFNPGSPTDRRFARHNSVGILNIGREIRGTIVPLD
;
A
#
# COMPACT_ATOMS: atom_id res chain seq x y z
N MET A 1 -15.30 3.25 -7.51
CA MET A 1 -14.79 3.55 -6.14
C MET A 1 -13.31 3.91 -6.21
N LYS A 2 -12.84 4.81 -5.35
CA LYS A 2 -11.44 5.28 -5.32
C LYS A 2 -10.78 4.87 -4.00
N ILE A 3 -9.61 4.27 -4.09
CA ILE A 3 -8.83 3.80 -2.94
C ILE A 3 -7.48 4.50 -2.95
N GLY A 4 -7.12 5.14 -1.84
CA GLY A 4 -5.76 5.62 -1.63
C GLY A 4 -4.84 4.48 -1.23
N VAL A 5 -3.66 4.41 -1.81
CA VAL A 5 -2.69 3.33 -1.55
C VAL A 5 -1.38 3.93 -1.09
N ILE A 6 -0.89 3.45 0.04
CA ILE A 6 0.34 3.92 0.66
C ILE A 6 1.11 2.74 1.26
N SER A 7 2.42 2.85 1.35
CA SER A 7 3.29 1.83 1.94
C SER A 7 4.60 2.44 2.44
N ASP A 8 5.26 1.73 3.34
CA ASP A 8 6.64 2.06 3.74
C ASP A 8 6.78 3.50 4.26
N THR A 9 5.88 3.90 5.15
CA THR A 9 5.90 5.24 5.76
C THR A 9 7.04 5.40 6.77
N HIS A 10 7.42 4.34 7.49
CA HIS A 10 8.55 4.31 8.42
C HIS A 10 8.62 5.49 9.41
N LEU A 11 7.48 5.99 9.86
CA LEU A 11 7.40 7.12 10.78
C LEU A 11 7.04 6.65 12.18
N ASN A 12 7.68 7.25 13.19
CA ASN A 12 7.44 6.95 14.61
C ASN A 12 6.40 7.86 15.26
N LEU A 13 5.95 8.91 14.56
CA LEU A 13 5.04 9.92 15.05
C LEU A 13 4.09 10.36 13.95
N TYR A 14 3.01 11.04 14.35
CA TYR A 14 2.21 11.82 13.43
C TYR A 14 3.08 12.81 12.66
N ASP A 15 2.88 12.92 11.37
CA ASP A 15 3.70 13.74 10.48
C ASP A 15 2.81 14.67 9.66
N ASP A 16 3.04 15.98 9.77
CA ASP A 16 2.26 17.01 9.09
C ASP A 16 2.40 16.94 7.57
N ARG A 17 3.57 16.52 7.08
CA ARG A 17 3.79 16.32 5.63
C ARG A 17 2.96 15.17 5.11
N LEU A 18 2.88 14.08 5.88
CA LEU A 18 2.02 12.94 5.52
C LEU A 18 0.55 13.35 5.55
N GLU A 19 0.13 14.15 6.53
CA GLU A 19 -1.22 14.70 6.58
C GLU A 19 -1.53 15.53 5.34
N GLN A 20 -0.61 16.38 4.91
CA GLN A 20 -0.76 17.18 3.68
C GLN A 20 -0.88 16.29 2.43
N ILE A 21 -0.05 15.25 2.31
CA ILE A 21 -0.13 14.28 1.21
C ILE A 21 -1.51 13.62 1.16
N VAL A 22 -2.05 13.24 2.30
CA VAL A 22 -3.39 12.64 2.41
C VAL A 22 -4.47 13.63 1.98
N ALA A 23 -4.38 14.88 2.43
CA ALA A 23 -5.32 15.94 2.05
C ALA A 23 -5.28 16.21 0.54
N ASP A 24 -4.09 16.30 -0.04
CA ASP A 24 -3.92 16.65 -1.45
C ASP A 24 -4.31 15.52 -2.42
N HIS A 25 -4.05 14.27 -2.04
CA HIS A 25 -4.17 13.14 -2.97
C HIS A 25 -5.26 12.14 -2.64
N PHE A 26 -5.67 12.04 -1.36
CA PHE A 26 -6.65 11.05 -0.90
C PHE A 26 -7.97 11.66 -0.44
N GLU A 27 -8.21 12.95 -0.67
CA GLU A 27 -9.45 13.62 -0.26
C GLU A 27 -10.70 12.84 -0.73
N SER A 28 -10.73 12.44 -2.00
CA SER A 28 -11.84 11.72 -2.61
C SER A 28 -11.80 10.19 -2.43
N ALA A 29 -10.88 9.67 -1.62
CA ALA A 29 -10.80 8.24 -1.31
C ALA A 29 -11.40 7.98 0.07
N ASP A 30 -12.43 7.14 0.13
CA ASP A 30 -13.05 6.72 1.40
C ASP A 30 -12.30 5.55 2.04
N ILE A 31 -11.52 4.82 1.25
CA ILE A 31 -10.76 3.64 1.64
C ILE A 31 -9.27 3.89 1.43
N ILE A 32 -8.47 3.46 2.40
CA ILE A 32 -7.01 3.47 2.34
C ILE A 32 -6.49 2.04 2.44
N PHE A 33 -5.59 1.67 1.57
CA PHE A 33 -4.76 0.47 1.68
C PHE A 33 -3.34 0.87 2.11
N HIS A 34 -2.88 0.30 3.22
CA HIS A 34 -1.50 0.45 3.68
C HIS A 34 -0.77 -0.90 3.60
N ALA A 35 0.23 -0.97 2.75
CA ALA A 35 0.94 -2.22 2.46
C ALA A 35 2.13 -2.51 3.40
N GLY A 36 2.09 -2.00 4.63
CA GLY A 36 3.04 -2.37 5.69
C GLY A 36 4.20 -1.39 5.90
N ASP A 37 5.02 -1.70 6.92
CA ASP A 37 6.06 -0.83 7.46
C ASP A 37 5.47 0.53 7.92
N ILE A 38 4.44 0.43 8.75
CA ILE A 38 3.75 1.55 9.39
C ILE A 38 4.61 2.11 10.52
N VAL A 39 5.20 1.22 11.32
CA VAL A 39 6.09 1.42 12.47
C VAL A 39 5.36 1.91 13.73
N ASP A 40 4.47 2.87 13.65
CA ASP A 40 3.71 3.37 14.78
C ASP A 40 2.24 3.59 14.42
N LEU A 41 1.33 3.12 15.27
CA LEU A 41 -0.12 3.29 15.06
C LEU A 41 -0.55 4.76 14.98
N ALA A 42 0.17 5.67 15.64
CA ALA A 42 -0.12 7.10 15.59
C ALA A 42 -0.04 7.68 14.17
N VAL A 43 0.74 7.08 13.29
CA VAL A 43 0.83 7.47 11.87
C VAL A 43 -0.52 7.33 11.17
N LEU A 44 -1.34 6.38 11.59
CA LEU A 44 -2.65 6.14 10.98
C LEU A 44 -3.68 7.23 11.29
N ASP A 45 -3.41 8.11 12.25
CA ASP A 45 -4.30 9.23 12.60
C ASP A 45 -4.46 10.23 11.45
N VAL A 46 -3.49 10.27 10.52
CA VAL A 46 -3.60 11.10 9.30
C VAL A 46 -4.76 10.67 8.38
N PHE A 47 -5.23 9.41 8.51
CA PHE A 47 -6.34 8.86 7.73
C PHE A 47 -7.68 8.95 8.45
N LYS A 48 -7.79 9.76 9.48
CA LYS A 48 -9.00 9.89 10.28
C LYS A 48 -10.25 10.13 9.42
N GLY A 49 -11.29 9.35 9.69
CA GLY A 49 -12.54 9.38 8.93
C GLY A 49 -12.57 8.49 7.69
N LYS A 50 -11.47 7.80 7.37
CA LYS A 50 -11.38 6.85 6.26
C LYS A 50 -11.33 5.41 6.78
N GLN A 51 -11.83 4.48 5.98
CA GLN A 51 -11.69 3.05 6.26
C GLN A 51 -10.29 2.58 5.87
N ILE A 52 -9.57 1.94 6.81
CA ILE A 52 -8.21 1.48 6.59
C ILE A 52 -8.17 -0.04 6.52
N TYR A 53 -7.58 -0.56 5.46
CA TYR A 53 -7.13 -1.94 5.37
C TYR A 53 -5.61 -1.94 5.28
N ALA A 54 -4.97 -2.58 6.24
CA ALA A 54 -3.51 -2.61 6.32
C ALA A 54 -2.99 -4.02 6.54
N VAL A 55 -1.72 -4.21 6.24
CA VAL A 55 -0.93 -5.38 6.60
C VAL A 55 0.32 -4.94 7.34
N SER A 56 0.91 -5.84 8.13
CA SER A 56 2.19 -5.58 8.78
C SER A 56 3.36 -5.90 7.85
N GLY A 57 4.43 -5.12 7.94
CA GLY A 57 5.68 -5.32 7.22
C GLY A 57 6.81 -5.85 8.12
N ASN A 58 7.98 -6.04 7.53
CA ASN A 58 9.15 -6.60 8.24
C ASN A 58 9.71 -5.66 9.31
N MET A 59 9.53 -4.34 9.16
CA MET A 59 9.97 -3.34 10.15
C MET A 59 8.92 -3.04 11.21
N ASP A 60 7.72 -3.63 11.10
CA ASP A 60 6.65 -3.36 12.05
C ASP A 60 6.88 -4.08 13.38
N PRO A 61 6.71 -3.37 14.51
CA PRO A 61 6.81 -3.96 15.85
C PRO A 61 5.57 -4.80 16.19
N ASP A 62 5.62 -5.51 17.31
CA ASP A 62 4.54 -6.37 17.80
C ASP A 62 3.22 -5.60 17.99
N SER A 63 3.25 -4.32 18.34
CA SER A 63 2.06 -3.47 18.46
C SER A 63 1.28 -3.34 17.14
N ILE A 64 1.98 -3.27 16.02
CA ILE A 64 1.37 -3.26 14.68
C ILE A 64 0.93 -4.66 14.27
N ARG A 65 1.77 -5.66 14.50
CA ARG A 65 1.47 -7.06 14.15
C ARG A 65 0.28 -7.64 14.92
N ALA A 66 0.02 -7.13 16.11
CA ALA A 66 -1.16 -7.50 16.89
C ALA A 66 -2.48 -6.97 16.28
N VAL A 67 -2.42 -5.90 15.50
CA VAL A 67 -3.60 -5.24 14.89
C VAL A 67 -3.80 -5.66 13.44
N PHE A 68 -2.71 -5.78 12.67
CA PHE A 68 -2.76 -6.04 11.24
C PHE A 68 -2.08 -7.37 10.87
N PRO A 69 -2.73 -8.19 10.01
CA PRO A 69 -2.16 -9.45 9.54
C PRO A 69 -0.99 -9.19 8.58
N GLN A 70 -0.19 -10.22 8.32
CA GLN A 70 0.90 -10.16 7.33
C GLN A 70 0.38 -10.11 5.90
N LYS A 71 -0.76 -10.75 5.64
CA LYS A 71 -1.45 -10.69 4.35
C LYS A 71 -2.96 -10.80 4.55
N ARG A 72 -3.68 -10.27 3.61
CA ARG A 72 -5.15 -10.37 3.59
C ARG A 72 -5.69 -10.22 2.17
N VAL A 73 -6.91 -10.67 1.97
CA VAL A 73 -7.70 -10.38 0.77
C VAL A 73 -8.86 -9.48 1.16
N VAL A 74 -9.05 -8.42 0.42
CA VAL A 74 -10.17 -7.48 0.59
C VAL A 74 -11.04 -7.54 -0.66
N GLU A 75 -12.34 -7.71 -0.48
CA GLU A 75 -13.28 -7.68 -1.59
C GLU A 75 -13.94 -6.30 -1.68
N ILE A 76 -13.79 -5.65 -2.83
CA ILE A 76 -14.33 -4.33 -3.12
C ILE A 76 -15.09 -4.40 -4.46
N GLU A 77 -16.38 -4.10 -4.44
CA GLU A 77 -17.24 -4.10 -5.64
C GLU A 77 -17.12 -5.39 -6.47
N GLY A 78 -16.99 -6.54 -5.79
CA GLY A 78 -16.86 -7.85 -6.42
C GLY A 78 -15.44 -8.22 -6.85
N TRP A 79 -14.47 -7.32 -6.70
CA TRP A 79 -13.07 -7.60 -6.99
C TRP A 79 -12.33 -8.05 -5.73
N LYS A 80 -11.59 -9.14 -5.83
CA LYS A 80 -10.68 -9.59 -4.78
C LYS A 80 -9.31 -8.97 -4.97
N ILE A 81 -8.84 -8.25 -3.95
CA ILE A 81 -7.55 -7.54 -3.94
C ILE A 81 -6.72 -8.12 -2.81
N GLY A 82 -5.55 -8.67 -3.14
CA GLY A 82 -4.57 -9.12 -2.15
C GLY A 82 -3.76 -7.95 -1.60
N LEU A 83 -3.51 -7.96 -0.30
CA LEU A 83 -2.58 -7.06 0.39
C LEU A 83 -1.49 -7.88 1.05
N ILE A 84 -0.23 -7.51 0.81
CA ILE A 84 0.96 -8.12 1.41
C ILE A 84 2.10 -7.10 1.38
N HIS A 85 2.98 -7.12 2.40
CA HIS A 85 4.14 -6.22 2.36
C HIS A 85 5.21 -6.70 1.37
N GLY A 86 5.55 -7.94 1.42
CA GLY A 86 6.69 -8.52 0.73
C GLY A 86 7.84 -8.83 1.70
N TRP A 87 8.89 -9.48 1.23
CA TRP A 87 10.04 -9.87 2.04
C TRP A 87 11.27 -10.20 1.17
N GLY A 88 12.43 -10.13 1.78
CA GLY A 88 13.69 -10.51 1.14
C GLY A 88 14.21 -9.52 0.12
N SER A 89 15.06 -9.98 -0.77
CA SER A 89 15.66 -9.16 -1.83
C SER A 89 14.62 -8.78 -2.88
N PRO A 90 14.67 -7.54 -3.43
CA PRO A 90 13.73 -7.09 -4.45
C PRO A 90 13.65 -7.94 -5.72
N PRO A 91 14.75 -8.46 -6.29
CA PRO A 91 14.68 -9.30 -7.47
C PRO A 91 13.83 -10.56 -7.25
N GLY A 92 12.83 -10.78 -8.11
CA GLY A 92 11.94 -11.93 -8.05
C GLY A 92 10.84 -11.85 -6.99
N LEU A 93 10.70 -10.71 -6.31
CA LEU A 93 9.66 -10.52 -5.28
C LEU A 93 8.26 -10.70 -5.86
N GLU A 94 7.99 -10.15 -7.03
CA GLU A 94 6.69 -10.20 -7.69
C GLU A 94 6.24 -11.66 -7.93
N ASP A 95 7.16 -12.53 -8.34
CA ASP A 95 6.86 -13.97 -8.52
C ASP A 95 6.54 -14.66 -7.20
N LYS A 96 7.16 -14.25 -6.11
CA LYS A 96 6.89 -14.79 -4.77
C LYS A 96 5.50 -14.37 -4.29
N ILE A 97 5.17 -13.07 -4.40
CA ILE A 97 3.88 -12.55 -3.93
C ILE A 97 2.72 -13.07 -4.77
N LEU A 98 2.89 -13.29 -6.07
CA LEU A 98 1.88 -13.93 -6.91
C LEU A 98 1.47 -15.32 -6.40
N ARG A 99 2.40 -16.07 -5.83
CA ARG A 99 2.15 -17.41 -5.27
C ARG A 99 1.43 -17.38 -3.93
N GLU A 100 1.39 -16.22 -3.26
CA GLU A 100 0.73 -16.06 -1.96
C GLU A 100 -0.79 -15.93 -2.06
N PHE A 101 -1.32 -15.68 -3.26
CA PHE A 101 -2.74 -15.46 -3.48
C PHE A 101 -3.28 -16.34 -4.60
N GLU A 102 -4.53 -16.78 -4.42
CA GLU A 102 -5.33 -17.43 -5.44
C GLU A 102 -6.55 -16.56 -5.76
N ASP A 103 -6.92 -16.50 -7.04
CA ASP A 103 -8.16 -15.87 -7.50
C ASP A 103 -8.28 -14.39 -7.06
N VAL A 104 -7.20 -13.62 -7.22
CA VAL A 104 -7.20 -12.16 -7.01
C VAL A 104 -6.98 -11.43 -8.33
N ALA A 105 -7.61 -10.28 -8.48
CA ALA A 105 -7.46 -9.43 -9.65
C ALA A 105 -6.29 -8.44 -9.53
N CYS A 106 -5.93 -8.10 -8.32
CA CYS A 106 -4.86 -7.15 -8.00
C CYS A 106 -4.14 -7.59 -6.74
N ILE A 107 -2.83 -7.34 -6.67
CA ILE A 107 -2.04 -7.45 -5.45
C ILE A 107 -1.39 -6.11 -5.18
N VAL A 108 -1.68 -5.53 -4.02
CA VAL A 108 -1.02 -4.34 -3.49
C VAL A 108 0.10 -4.78 -2.56
N TYR A 109 1.30 -4.27 -2.78
CA TYR A 109 2.48 -4.62 -1.99
C TYR A 109 3.43 -3.44 -1.80
N GLY A 110 4.42 -3.59 -0.94
CA GLY A 110 5.41 -2.57 -0.64
C GLY A 110 6.83 -3.13 -0.66
N HIS A 111 7.59 -2.89 0.41
CA HIS A 111 8.91 -3.43 0.70
C HIS A 111 10.06 -2.89 -0.15
N THR A 112 9.90 -2.79 -1.47
CA THR A 112 10.97 -2.36 -2.37
C THR A 112 11.16 -0.84 -2.39
N HIS A 113 10.21 -0.08 -1.85
CA HIS A 113 10.12 1.39 -1.93
C HIS A 113 10.09 1.92 -3.39
N ARG A 114 9.84 1.06 -4.35
CA ARG A 114 9.80 1.40 -5.78
C ARG A 114 8.37 1.23 -6.32
N ALA A 115 7.88 2.29 -6.93
CA ALA A 115 6.57 2.25 -7.56
C ALA A 115 6.50 1.20 -8.69
N MET A 116 5.41 0.44 -8.71
CA MET A 116 5.12 -0.57 -9.71
C MET A 116 3.62 -0.53 -10.06
N ASN A 117 3.31 -0.59 -11.34
CA ASN A 117 1.92 -0.62 -11.82
C ASN A 117 1.87 -1.41 -13.13
N GLU A 118 1.91 -2.72 -13.03
CA GLU A 118 2.02 -3.63 -14.17
C GLU A 118 1.13 -4.85 -13.99
N VAL A 119 0.63 -5.38 -15.09
CA VAL A 119 -0.11 -6.65 -15.12
C VAL A 119 0.86 -7.80 -15.40
N LYS A 120 0.83 -8.83 -14.55
CA LYS A 120 1.58 -10.06 -14.73
C LYS A 120 0.67 -11.26 -14.48
N ASP A 121 0.65 -12.20 -15.40
CA ASP A 121 -0.21 -13.40 -15.34
C ASP A 121 -1.70 -13.07 -15.08
N GLY A 122 -2.18 -11.96 -15.65
CA GLY A 122 -3.56 -11.49 -15.51
C GLY A 122 -3.86 -10.77 -14.19
N VAL A 123 -2.87 -10.58 -13.32
CA VAL A 123 -3.01 -9.90 -12.03
C VAL A 123 -2.31 -8.54 -12.07
N LEU A 124 -3.02 -7.49 -11.67
CA LEU A 124 -2.40 -6.18 -11.49
C LEU A 124 -1.49 -6.19 -10.27
N LEU A 125 -0.19 -6.00 -10.48
CA LEU A 125 0.80 -5.80 -9.41
C LEU A 125 0.96 -4.31 -9.17
N PHE A 126 0.63 -3.87 -7.98
CA PHE A 126 0.60 -2.46 -7.63
C PHE A 126 1.40 -2.17 -6.35
N ASN A 127 2.49 -1.43 -6.51
CA ASN A 127 3.30 -0.92 -5.40
C ASN A 127 3.27 0.61 -5.47
N PRO A 128 2.77 1.30 -4.43
CA PRO A 128 2.69 2.76 -4.45
C PRO A 128 4.05 3.44 -4.29
N GLY A 129 5.14 2.70 -4.02
CA GLY A 129 6.40 3.25 -3.58
C GLY A 129 6.36 3.66 -2.10
N SER A 130 7.22 4.58 -1.71
CA SER A 130 7.24 5.17 -0.36
C SER A 130 7.05 6.68 -0.44
N PRO A 131 6.21 7.28 0.42
CA PRO A 131 6.05 8.73 0.46
C PRO A 131 7.18 9.45 1.18
N THR A 132 8.00 8.74 1.93
CA THR A 132 8.93 9.31 2.93
C THR A 132 10.37 8.85 2.80
N ASP A 133 10.62 7.71 2.15
CA ASP A 133 11.96 7.15 2.04
C ASP A 133 12.87 8.04 1.19
N ARG A 134 14.10 8.26 1.68
CA ARG A 134 15.14 9.03 1.00
C ARG A 134 16.41 8.23 0.70
N ARG A 135 16.43 6.94 1.05
CA ARG A 135 17.59 6.07 0.89
C ARG A 135 17.48 5.15 -0.32
N PHE A 136 16.33 4.51 -0.47
CA PHE A 136 16.10 3.46 -1.47
C PHE A 136 15.15 3.89 -2.59
N ALA A 137 14.23 4.83 -2.31
CA ALA A 137 13.36 5.39 -3.32
C ALA A 137 14.07 6.50 -4.10
N ARG A 138 14.06 6.40 -5.43
CA ARG A 138 14.50 7.50 -6.30
C ARG A 138 13.55 8.70 -6.22
N HIS A 139 12.26 8.40 -6.13
CA HIS A 139 11.17 9.37 -6.06
C HIS A 139 10.19 8.91 -4.98
N ASN A 140 9.68 9.86 -4.21
CA ASN A 140 8.58 9.59 -3.31
C ASN A 140 7.27 9.54 -4.09
N SER A 141 6.38 8.64 -3.69
CA SER A 141 5.11 8.44 -4.36
C SER A 141 4.07 7.81 -3.44
N VAL A 142 2.82 7.98 -3.84
CA VAL A 142 1.66 7.24 -3.35
C VAL A 142 0.89 6.67 -4.54
N GLY A 143 -0.15 5.91 -4.29
CA GLY A 143 -0.94 5.30 -5.34
C GLY A 143 -2.44 5.57 -5.21
N ILE A 144 -3.13 5.45 -6.32
CA ILE A 144 -4.59 5.44 -6.40
C ILE A 144 -5.02 4.20 -7.17
N LEU A 145 -5.97 3.46 -6.61
CA LEU A 145 -6.71 2.44 -7.34
C LEU A 145 -8.12 2.94 -7.61
N ASN A 146 -8.50 2.91 -8.87
CA ASN A 146 -9.88 3.17 -9.28
C ASN A 146 -10.55 1.83 -9.58
N ILE A 147 -11.61 1.53 -8.84
CA ILE A 147 -12.38 0.29 -8.94
C ILE A 147 -13.67 0.57 -9.69
N GLY A 148 -13.89 -0.15 -10.79
CA GLY A 148 -15.10 -0.06 -11.61
C GLY A 148 -15.26 -1.34 -12.42
N ARG A 149 -15.47 -1.22 -13.72
CA ARG A 149 -15.52 -2.39 -14.63
C ARG A 149 -14.19 -3.14 -14.71
N GLU A 150 -13.12 -2.45 -14.36
CA GLU A 150 -11.76 -2.97 -14.23
C GLU A 150 -11.08 -2.24 -13.07
N ILE A 151 -9.96 -2.77 -12.61
CA ILE A 151 -9.11 -2.09 -11.63
C ILE A 151 -8.00 -1.33 -12.37
N ARG A 152 -7.91 -0.03 -12.15
CA ARG A 152 -6.85 0.82 -12.71
C ARG A 152 -6.01 1.44 -11.61
N GLY A 153 -4.70 1.20 -11.69
CA GLY A 153 -3.72 1.84 -10.81
C GLY A 153 -3.17 3.13 -11.41
N THR A 154 -2.88 4.09 -10.55
CA THR A 154 -2.15 5.31 -10.90
C THR A 154 -1.10 5.57 -9.83
N ILE A 155 0.15 5.74 -10.23
CA ILE A 155 1.22 6.19 -9.34
C ILE A 155 1.23 7.71 -9.34
N VAL A 156 1.24 8.30 -8.15
CA VAL A 156 1.24 9.75 -7.94
C VAL A 156 2.60 10.17 -7.37
N PRO A 157 3.46 10.78 -8.19
CA PRO A 157 4.73 11.35 -7.71
C PRO A 157 4.48 12.51 -6.74
N LEU A 158 5.32 12.64 -5.73
CA LEU A 158 5.24 13.67 -4.69
C LEU A 158 6.32 14.74 -4.81
N ASP A 159 7.18 14.62 -5.77
CA ASP A 159 8.33 15.52 -5.99
C ASP A 159 7.97 16.69 -6.90
#